data_8789e639d65377cedba88f772c01bde3
#
_entry.id   8789e639d65377cedba88f772c01bde3
#
_cell.length_a   1.000
_cell.length_b   1.000
_cell.length_c   1.000
_cell.angle_alpha   90.00
_cell.angle_beta   90.00
_cell.angle_gamma   90.00
#
_symmetry.space_group_name_H-M   'P 1'
#
loop_
_entity.id
_entity.type
_entity.pdbx_description
1 polymer ?
#
loop_
_entity_poly.entity_id
_entity_poly.type
_entity_poly.pdbx_seq_one_letter_code
_entity_poly.pdbx_strand_id
1 'polypeptide(L)'
;MVFSTIIFLLRFLPITLALYYLAPPKLKNTVLFLCSLVFYCWGEVRFFPVMLALILINYLCGLGLERFDRNRTARLVLLLIALAGSLGMLFYFKYANFVLSSLNALFGTSFAAIPGISVLPLGISFYTFQTLSYTIDVYRRDVKTEHNIIDFGAYVVMFPQLIAGPIVKYRDVSDRLHVYKGRYNLKQIEEGMTLFTFGLAKKVLLADAVGALWTDIIGVADSPSVSFVGLANASTPLVWLGVIAYSLQLYFDFSGYSMMGIGMGKMLGFDFPQNFNYPYISASITEFWRRWHMTLSGWFREYVYIPLGGNRKGLRRQIFNHVVVELLTGIWHGANWNFICWGLYYFVLLALEKLFLLPYLKKGRVWPHLYTLFLVVVGWAMFVGNDAGVEFGLLFQKLFIPSGGVMPLYFLRNYGVLLAVSVLCCTPLIEKLWDLLSRHAVTKALTILALLTISMAYVVGSTNSPFLYFNF
;
A
#
# COMPACT_ATOMS: atom_id res chain seq x y z
N MET A 1 12.96 8.35 -4.75
CA MET A 1 12.89 7.84 -6.15
C MET A 1 11.62 7.00 -6.28
N VAL A 2 10.89 7.05 -7.42
CA VAL A 2 9.65 6.28 -7.66
C VAL A 2 9.92 5.24 -8.73
N PHE A 3 9.30 4.04 -8.64
CA PHE A 3 9.56 2.91 -9.56
C PHE A 3 9.17 3.21 -11.02
N SER A 4 8.22 4.11 -11.25
CA SER A 4 7.78 4.54 -12.58
C SER A 4 8.55 5.74 -13.14
N THR A 5 9.73 6.08 -12.63
CA THR A 5 10.56 7.17 -13.17
C THR A 5 11.64 6.65 -14.12
N ILE A 6 11.98 7.45 -15.13
CA ILE A 6 13.04 7.12 -16.10
C ILE A 6 14.38 6.82 -15.40
N ILE A 7 14.72 7.61 -14.37
CA ILE A 7 15.96 7.44 -13.61
C ILE A 7 15.97 6.07 -12.91
N PHE A 8 14.85 5.66 -12.33
CA PHE A 8 14.72 4.35 -11.70
C PHE A 8 14.85 3.23 -12.74
N LEU A 9 14.06 3.30 -13.81
CA LEU A 9 13.95 2.24 -14.83
C LEU A 9 15.24 2.03 -15.62
N LEU A 10 15.90 3.12 -16.03
CA LEU A 10 17.06 3.05 -16.94
C LEU A 10 18.42 3.14 -16.24
N ARG A 11 18.47 3.62 -15.01
CA ARG A 11 19.75 3.76 -14.29
C ARG A 11 19.78 2.94 -13.01
N PHE A 12 18.90 3.24 -12.05
CA PHE A 12 18.99 2.64 -10.74
C PHE A 12 18.78 1.12 -10.77
N LEU A 13 17.68 0.65 -11.36
CA LEU A 13 17.33 -0.78 -11.36
C LEU A 13 18.36 -1.63 -12.13
N PRO A 14 18.77 -1.28 -13.38
CA PRO A 14 19.79 -2.05 -14.09
C PRO A 14 21.14 -2.07 -13.39
N ILE A 15 21.60 -0.93 -12.86
CA ILE A 15 22.88 -0.85 -12.13
C ILE A 15 22.81 -1.71 -10.85
N THR A 16 21.71 -1.59 -10.09
CA THR A 16 21.54 -2.38 -8.85
C THR A 16 21.51 -3.87 -9.12
N LEU A 17 20.77 -4.32 -10.16
CA LEU A 17 20.74 -5.73 -10.54
C LEU A 17 22.12 -6.22 -11.02
N ALA A 18 22.83 -5.43 -11.84
CA ALA A 18 24.19 -5.76 -12.28
C ALA A 18 25.14 -5.91 -11.07
N LEU A 19 25.17 -4.94 -10.17
CA LEU A 19 25.98 -5.00 -8.96
C LEU A 19 25.63 -6.22 -8.10
N TYR A 20 24.33 -6.49 -7.93
CA TYR A 20 23.85 -7.61 -7.12
C TYR A 20 24.22 -8.97 -7.73
N TYR A 21 24.08 -9.14 -9.06
CA TYR A 21 24.41 -10.40 -9.72
C TYR A 21 25.91 -10.65 -9.82
N LEU A 22 26.71 -9.60 -10.03
CA LEU A 22 28.17 -9.68 -10.07
C LEU A 22 28.81 -9.83 -8.67
N ALA A 23 28.11 -9.43 -7.61
CA ALA A 23 28.63 -9.51 -6.25
C ALA A 23 28.91 -10.97 -5.82
N PRO A 24 30.03 -11.20 -5.09
CA PRO A 24 30.28 -12.48 -4.44
C PRO A 24 29.08 -12.89 -3.55
N PRO A 25 28.77 -14.18 -3.44
CA PRO A 25 27.60 -14.64 -2.70
C PRO A 25 27.44 -14.04 -1.29
N LYS A 26 28.53 -13.94 -0.54
CA LYS A 26 28.54 -13.38 0.84
C LYS A 26 28.30 -11.87 0.90
N LEU A 27 28.52 -11.14 -0.19
CA LEU A 27 28.35 -9.68 -0.24
C LEU A 27 27.00 -9.25 -0.84
N LYS A 28 26.16 -10.18 -1.28
CA LYS A 28 24.87 -9.85 -1.91
C LYS A 28 23.96 -9.02 -1.02
N ASN A 29 23.86 -9.35 0.27
CA ASN A 29 23.05 -8.57 1.21
C ASN A 29 23.66 -7.20 1.48
N THR A 30 25.00 -7.08 1.53
CA THR A 30 25.68 -5.78 1.66
C THR A 30 25.41 -4.89 0.46
N VAL A 31 25.52 -5.43 -0.76
CA VAL A 31 25.17 -4.69 -1.98
C VAL A 31 23.71 -4.27 -1.99
N LEU A 32 22.79 -5.18 -1.64
CA LEU A 32 21.37 -4.88 -1.54
C LEU A 32 21.10 -3.80 -0.50
N PHE A 33 21.73 -3.88 0.68
CA PHE A 33 21.62 -2.87 1.73
C PHE A 33 22.08 -1.50 1.25
N LEU A 34 23.28 -1.40 0.69
CA LEU A 34 23.84 -0.14 0.21
C LEU A 34 23.04 0.48 -0.94
N CYS A 35 22.64 -0.32 -1.94
CA CYS A 35 21.79 0.17 -3.03
C CYS A 35 20.43 0.66 -2.52
N SER A 36 19.84 -0.05 -1.54
CA SER A 36 18.57 0.36 -0.94
C SER A 36 18.71 1.66 -0.12
N LEU A 37 19.83 1.86 0.56
CA LEU A 37 20.12 3.14 1.21
C LEU A 37 20.26 4.29 0.20
N VAL A 38 20.94 4.06 -0.93
CA VAL A 38 21.02 5.05 -2.02
C VAL A 38 19.62 5.36 -2.55
N PHE A 39 18.77 4.35 -2.75
CA PHE A 39 17.39 4.52 -3.17
C PHE A 39 16.58 5.40 -2.22
N TYR A 40 16.69 5.15 -0.91
CA TYR A 40 16.03 5.94 0.13
C TYR A 40 16.54 7.37 0.16
N CYS A 41 17.85 7.54 0.24
CA CYS A 41 18.50 8.85 0.33
C CYS A 41 18.29 9.71 -0.94
N TRP A 42 18.05 9.11 -2.10
CA TRP A 42 17.72 9.88 -3.30
C TRP A 42 16.47 10.73 -3.17
N GLY A 43 15.50 10.27 -2.38
CA GLY A 43 14.26 11.00 -2.14
C GLY A 43 14.22 11.74 -0.79
N GLU A 44 14.96 11.25 0.22
CA GLU A 44 14.74 11.65 1.61
C GLU A 44 15.99 11.53 2.49
N VAL A 45 17.01 12.32 2.20
CA VAL A 45 18.26 12.33 3.01
C VAL A 45 18.03 12.76 4.46
N ARG A 46 17.11 13.69 4.69
CA ARG A 46 16.86 14.28 6.00
C ARG A 46 16.48 13.27 7.07
N PHE A 47 15.64 12.30 6.73
CA PHE A 47 15.10 11.32 7.67
C PHE A 47 15.80 9.96 7.65
N PHE A 48 16.90 9.86 6.92
CA PHE A 48 17.77 8.68 6.93
C PHE A 48 18.19 8.25 8.35
N PRO A 49 18.61 9.19 9.27
CA PRO A 49 18.96 8.81 10.64
C PRO A 49 17.80 8.17 11.43
N VAL A 50 16.55 8.59 11.16
CA VAL A 50 15.36 8.02 11.82
C VAL A 50 15.19 6.54 11.47
N MET A 51 15.36 6.21 10.19
CA MET A 51 15.29 4.83 9.73
C MET A 51 16.41 3.98 10.34
N LEU A 52 17.64 4.47 10.37
CA LEU A 52 18.76 3.78 11.01
C LEU A 52 18.54 3.59 12.52
N ALA A 53 17.99 4.58 13.21
CA ALA A 53 17.68 4.48 14.64
C ALA A 53 16.65 3.37 14.91
N LEU A 54 15.60 3.25 14.07
CA LEU A 54 14.62 2.18 14.19
C LEU A 54 15.21 0.78 13.92
N ILE A 55 16.09 0.66 12.92
CA ILE A 55 16.85 -0.57 12.67
C ILE A 55 17.66 -0.94 13.91
N LEU A 56 18.43 0.00 14.45
CA LEU A 56 19.30 -0.24 15.58
C LEU A 56 18.53 -0.63 16.86
N ILE A 57 17.44 0.10 17.17
CA ILE A 57 16.60 -0.21 18.35
C ILE A 57 16.07 -1.64 18.26
N ASN A 58 15.44 -2.01 17.13
CA ASN A 58 14.83 -3.33 16.99
C ASN A 58 15.87 -4.46 16.90
N TYR A 59 17.02 -4.21 16.26
CA TYR A 59 18.13 -5.16 16.22
C TYR A 59 18.69 -5.44 17.63
N LEU A 60 19.01 -4.39 18.40
CA LEU A 60 19.54 -4.54 19.76
C LEU A 60 18.51 -5.17 20.70
N CYS A 61 17.23 -4.82 20.58
CA CYS A 61 16.16 -5.48 21.33
C CYS A 61 16.07 -6.96 20.97
N GLY A 62 16.22 -7.33 19.68
CA GLY A 62 16.26 -8.72 19.23
C GLY A 62 17.39 -9.51 19.88
N LEU A 63 18.62 -8.99 19.84
CA LEU A 63 19.77 -9.60 20.52
C LEU A 63 19.56 -9.73 22.04
N GLY A 64 18.98 -8.70 22.67
CA GLY A 64 18.65 -8.71 24.08
C GLY A 64 17.60 -9.77 24.43
N LEU A 65 16.57 -9.94 23.59
CA LEU A 65 15.52 -10.95 23.77
C LEU A 65 16.10 -12.39 23.81
N GLU A 66 17.10 -12.66 22.98
CA GLU A 66 17.81 -13.95 22.98
C GLU A 66 18.70 -14.08 24.22
N ARG A 67 19.52 -13.05 24.51
CA ARG A 67 20.43 -13.07 25.68
C ARG A 67 19.69 -13.30 26.99
N PHE A 68 18.53 -12.71 27.16
CA PHE A 68 17.70 -12.83 28.35
C PHE A 68 16.56 -13.84 28.19
N ASP A 69 16.75 -14.89 27.39
CA ASP A 69 15.67 -15.83 27.01
C ASP A 69 14.93 -16.44 28.23
N ARG A 70 15.64 -16.69 29.32
CA ARG A 70 15.07 -17.25 30.57
C ARG A 70 14.42 -16.21 31.48
N ASN A 71 14.67 -14.91 31.27
CA ASN A 71 14.14 -13.84 32.12
C ASN A 71 12.91 -13.18 31.47
N ARG A 72 11.71 -13.60 31.91
CA ARG A 72 10.44 -13.10 31.37
C ARG A 72 10.29 -11.58 31.49
N THR A 73 10.72 -11.00 32.62
CA THR A 73 10.62 -9.55 32.87
C THR A 73 11.53 -8.78 31.93
N ALA A 74 12.79 -9.18 31.79
CA ALA A 74 13.74 -8.55 30.88
C ALA A 74 13.25 -8.63 29.41
N ARG A 75 12.71 -9.77 28.97
CA ARG A 75 12.10 -9.93 27.66
C ARG A 75 10.92 -8.96 27.44
N LEU A 76 10.03 -8.83 28.42
CA LEU A 76 8.90 -7.90 28.35
C LEU A 76 9.37 -6.46 28.26
N VAL A 77 10.36 -6.06 29.07
CA VAL A 77 10.92 -4.69 29.04
C VAL A 77 11.55 -4.39 27.68
N LEU A 78 12.30 -5.32 27.10
CA LEU A 78 12.91 -5.15 25.78
C LEU A 78 11.84 -5.01 24.67
N LEU A 79 10.80 -5.82 24.74
CA LEU A 79 9.65 -5.68 23.83
C LEU A 79 8.99 -4.31 23.96
N LEU A 80 8.75 -3.83 25.19
CA LEU A 80 8.15 -2.52 25.43
C LEU A 80 9.06 -1.37 24.96
N ILE A 81 10.38 -1.49 25.10
CA ILE A 81 11.34 -0.52 24.54
C ILE A 81 11.24 -0.47 23.02
N ALA A 82 11.20 -1.63 22.34
CA ALA A 82 11.07 -1.68 20.89
C ALA A 82 9.73 -1.08 20.41
N LEU A 83 8.62 -1.43 21.10
CA LEU A 83 7.30 -0.88 20.81
C LEU A 83 7.26 0.64 21.03
N ALA A 84 7.73 1.10 22.19
CA ALA A 84 7.72 2.53 22.53
C ALA A 84 8.62 3.34 21.59
N GLY A 85 9.82 2.84 21.25
CA GLY A 85 10.73 3.50 20.31
C GLY A 85 10.13 3.58 18.90
N SER A 86 9.62 2.46 18.39
CA SER A 86 9.09 2.40 17.01
C SER A 86 7.77 3.16 16.87
N LEU A 87 6.80 2.91 17.75
CA LEU A 87 5.51 3.61 17.72
C LEU A 87 5.64 5.07 18.16
N GLY A 88 6.56 5.39 19.07
CA GLY A 88 6.85 6.75 19.50
C GLY A 88 7.39 7.61 18.35
N MET A 89 8.33 7.08 17.56
CA MET A 89 8.82 7.77 16.35
C MET A 89 7.72 7.95 15.32
N LEU A 90 6.92 6.89 15.06
CA LEU A 90 5.77 6.98 14.15
C LEU A 90 4.77 8.03 14.66
N PHE A 91 4.45 8.05 15.94
CA PHE A 91 3.55 9.02 16.55
C PHE A 91 4.09 10.45 16.40
N TYR A 92 5.35 10.68 16.72
CA TYR A 92 5.97 11.99 16.65
C TYR A 92 5.93 12.59 15.25
N PHE A 93 6.33 11.81 14.23
CA PHE A 93 6.39 12.33 12.87
C PHE A 93 5.03 12.37 12.16
N LYS A 94 4.12 11.44 12.45
CA LYS A 94 2.85 11.33 11.72
C LYS A 94 1.67 11.97 12.46
N TYR A 95 1.60 11.85 13.78
CA TYR A 95 0.37 12.19 14.52
C TYR A 95 0.48 13.37 15.46
N ALA A 96 1.67 13.80 15.87
CA ALA A 96 1.83 14.84 16.89
C ALA A 96 1.10 16.14 16.52
N ASN A 97 1.30 16.67 15.32
CA ASN A 97 0.63 17.89 14.87
C ASN A 97 -0.87 17.74 14.70
N PHE A 98 -1.34 16.55 14.24
CA PHE A 98 -2.76 16.26 14.17
C PHE A 98 -3.43 16.25 15.56
N VAL A 99 -2.78 15.67 16.55
CA VAL A 99 -3.28 15.67 17.94
C VAL A 99 -3.31 17.10 18.48
N LEU A 100 -2.25 17.89 18.29
CA LEU A 100 -2.21 19.29 18.75
C LEU A 100 -3.31 20.14 18.08
N SER A 101 -3.50 20.02 16.78
CA SER A 101 -4.56 20.73 16.07
C SER A 101 -5.95 20.31 16.51
N SER A 102 -6.15 19.02 16.77
CA SER A 102 -7.42 18.48 17.28
C SER A 102 -7.73 18.97 18.71
N LEU A 103 -6.70 19.03 19.59
CA LEU A 103 -6.85 19.59 20.93
C LEU A 103 -7.18 21.08 20.88
N ASN A 104 -6.51 21.84 19.98
CA ASN A 104 -6.82 23.26 19.79
C ASN A 104 -8.28 23.46 19.36
N ALA A 105 -8.77 22.65 18.41
CA ALA A 105 -10.14 22.73 17.94
C ALA A 105 -11.18 22.34 19.01
N LEU A 106 -10.86 21.33 19.83
CA LEU A 106 -11.80 20.80 20.84
C LEU A 106 -11.88 21.67 22.11
N PHE A 107 -10.73 22.15 22.57
CA PHE A 107 -10.62 22.85 23.85
C PHE A 107 -10.37 24.36 23.73
N GLY A 108 -10.30 24.90 22.51
CA GLY A 108 -10.00 26.32 22.27
C GLY A 108 -8.57 26.71 22.71
N THR A 109 -7.65 25.73 22.76
CA THR A 109 -6.23 25.97 23.10
C THR A 109 -5.47 26.49 21.86
N SER A 110 -4.26 27.00 22.07
CA SER A 110 -3.42 27.54 21.00
C SER A 110 -2.02 26.91 21.00
N PHE A 111 -1.93 25.58 21.12
CA PHE A 111 -0.66 24.87 21.00
C PHE A 111 -0.05 25.11 19.62
N ALA A 112 1.21 25.53 19.59
CA ALA A 112 1.94 25.70 18.36
C ALA A 112 2.24 24.35 17.70
N ALA A 113 2.15 24.30 16.37
CA ALA A 113 2.61 23.14 15.62
C ALA A 113 4.12 22.92 15.82
N ILE A 114 4.54 21.68 15.96
CA ILE A 114 5.95 21.31 16.09
C ILE A 114 6.63 21.59 14.74
N PRO A 115 7.62 22.47 14.68
CA PRO A 115 8.30 22.79 13.43
C PRO A 115 9.12 21.61 12.93
N GLY A 116 9.19 21.44 11.61
CA GLY A 116 10.04 20.44 10.97
C GLY A 116 9.48 19.02 10.86
N ILE A 117 8.29 18.73 11.43
CA ILE A 117 7.59 17.44 11.26
C ILE A 117 6.37 17.52 10.32
N SER A 118 6.24 18.62 9.59
CA SER A 118 5.21 18.75 8.54
C SER A 118 5.45 17.83 7.33
N VAL A 119 6.68 17.35 7.17
CA VAL A 119 7.02 16.36 6.13
C VAL A 119 7.21 15.00 6.78
N LEU A 120 6.41 14.03 6.34
CA LEU A 120 6.45 12.66 6.86
C LEU A 120 7.68 11.92 6.30
N PRO A 121 8.51 11.26 7.14
CA PRO A 121 9.58 10.40 6.63
C PRO A 121 9.03 9.30 5.71
N LEU A 122 9.55 9.25 4.50
CA LEU A 122 9.08 8.33 3.46
C LEU A 122 9.13 6.87 3.96
N GLY A 123 7.99 6.18 3.89
CA GLY A 123 7.88 4.77 4.27
C GLY A 123 7.91 4.48 5.78
N ILE A 124 7.87 5.50 6.67
CA ILE A 124 7.96 5.29 8.14
C ILE A 124 6.92 4.29 8.65
N SER A 125 5.70 4.31 8.13
CA SER A 125 4.64 3.37 8.51
C SER A 125 4.99 1.93 8.13
N PHE A 126 5.64 1.72 6.98
CA PHE A 126 6.01 0.40 6.48
C PHE A 126 7.18 -0.20 7.26
N TYR A 127 8.32 0.53 7.35
CA TYR A 127 9.47 -0.03 8.05
C TYR A 127 9.26 -0.10 9.58
N THR A 128 8.37 0.70 10.15
CA THR A 128 7.92 0.51 11.54
C THR A 128 7.22 -0.84 11.71
N PHE A 129 6.28 -1.19 10.83
CA PHE A 129 5.58 -2.47 10.91
C PHE A 129 6.50 -3.67 10.64
N GLN A 130 7.45 -3.52 9.74
CA GLN A 130 8.46 -4.54 9.46
C GLN A 130 9.35 -4.81 10.68
N THR A 131 9.94 -3.76 11.26
CA THR A 131 10.81 -3.90 12.44
C THR A 131 10.06 -4.40 13.66
N LEU A 132 8.83 -3.93 13.91
CA LEU A 132 7.98 -4.43 14.99
C LEU A 132 7.62 -5.89 14.81
N SER A 133 7.27 -6.32 13.57
CA SER A 133 6.96 -7.74 13.33
C SER A 133 8.14 -8.63 13.69
N TYR A 134 9.38 -8.25 13.32
CA TYR A 134 10.58 -8.98 13.72
C TYR A 134 10.71 -9.08 15.25
N THR A 135 10.67 -7.95 15.96
CA THR A 135 10.88 -7.95 17.41
C THR A 135 9.77 -8.74 18.15
N ILE A 136 8.52 -8.64 17.70
CA ILE A 136 7.41 -9.41 18.27
C ILE A 136 7.57 -10.90 17.97
N ASP A 137 7.97 -11.29 16.75
CA ASP A 137 8.15 -12.69 16.37
C ASP A 137 9.35 -13.32 17.12
N VAL A 138 10.45 -12.59 17.35
CA VAL A 138 11.55 -13.02 18.24
C VAL A 138 11.08 -13.17 19.69
N TYR A 139 10.28 -12.22 20.20
CA TYR A 139 9.68 -12.32 21.54
C TYR A 139 8.79 -13.56 21.68
N ARG A 140 8.00 -13.89 20.66
CA ARG A 140 7.15 -15.09 20.60
C ARG A 140 7.93 -16.37 20.38
N ARG A 141 9.19 -16.29 19.97
CA ARG A 141 10.04 -17.41 19.52
C ARG A 141 9.56 -18.04 18.20
N ASP A 142 8.84 -17.27 17.38
CA ASP A 142 8.38 -17.68 16.05
C ASP A 142 9.52 -17.61 15.01
N VAL A 143 10.52 -16.75 15.25
CA VAL A 143 11.73 -16.62 14.42
C VAL A 143 13.00 -16.59 15.28
N LYS A 144 14.10 -16.99 14.68
CA LYS A 144 15.44 -16.87 15.31
C LYS A 144 15.91 -15.41 15.25
N THR A 145 16.72 -15.03 16.23
CA THR A 145 17.35 -13.71 16.28
C THR A 145 18.36 -13.55 15.13
N GLU A 146 18.33 -12.42 14.46
CA GLU A 146 19.31 -12.06 13.46
C GLU A 146 20.56 -11.48 14.14
N HIS A 147 21.72 -12.07 13.85
CA HIS A 147 23.01 -11.66 14.43
C HIS A 147 23.83 -10.73 13.52
N ASN A 148 23.45 -10.63 12.25
CA ASN A 148 24.11 -9.76 11.29
C ASN A 148 23.29 -8.49 11.05
N ILE A 149 23.76 -7.36 11.54
CA ILE A 149 23.11 -6.07 11.37
C ILE A 149 22.94 -5.66 9.89
N ILE A 150 23.84 -6.12 9.00
CA ILE A 150 23.73 -5.86 7.56
C ILE A 150 22.57 -6.65 6.96
N ASP A 151 22.39 -7.91 7.37
CA ASP A 151 21.29 -8.75 6.88
C ASP A 151 19.94 -8.24 7.41
N PHE A 152 19.89 -7.85 8.69
CA PHE A 152 18.70 -7.21 9.25
C PHE A 152 18.40 -5.86 8.60
N GLY A 153 19.44 -5.02 8.42
CA GLY A 153 19.32 -3.75 7.72
C GLY A 153 18.85 -3.94 6.27
N ALA A 154 19.45 -4.89 5.54
CA ALA A 154 19.03 -5.23 4.17
C ALA A 154 17.56 -5.62 4.09
N TYR A 155 17.06 -6.40 5.07
CA TYR A 155 15.65 -6.72 5.16
C TYR A 155 14.78 -5.47 5.32
N VAL A 156 15.11 -4.59 6.26
CA VAL A 156 14.27 -3.42 6.58
C VAL A 156 14.26 -2.39 5.44
N VAL A 157 15.44 -2.09 4.86
CA VAL A 157 15.55 -1.04 3.83
C VAL A 157 15.37 -1.54 2.41
N MET A 158 15.11 -2.82 2.19
CA MET A 158 15.03 -3.42 0.86
C MET A 158 14.11 -2.61 -0.07
N PHE A 159 14.70 -1.96 -1.10
CA PHE A 159 14.01 -0.97 -1.93
C PHE A 159 12.70 -1.46 -2.57
N PRO A 160 12.53 -2.74 -2.97
CA PRO A 160 11.28 -3.20 -3.58
C PRO A 160 10.06 -3.15 -2.63
N GLN A 161 10.29 -3.18 -1.32
CA GLN A 161 9.20 -3.19 -0.32
C GLN A 161 9.11 -1.89 0.50
N LEU A 162 10.19 -1.08 0.53
CA LEU A 162 10.41 -0.02 1.53
C LEU A 162 9.33 1.05 1.56
N ILE A 163 8.80 1.46 0.40
CA ILE A 163 7.95 2.65 0.31
C ILE A 163 6.46 2.29 0.27
N ALA A 164 6.06 1.37 -0.61
CA ALA A 164 4.66 0.98 -0.79
C ALA A 164 4.54 -0.44 -1.39
N GLY A 165 5.55 -1.27 -1.19
CA GLY A 165 5.49 -2.69 -1.50
C GLY A 165 4.54 -3.44 -0.55
N PRO A 166 4.44 -4.77 -0.68
CA PRO A 166 3.79 -5.58 0.33
C PRO A 166 4.50 -5.42 1.68
N ILE A 167 3.76 -5.45 2.79
CA ILE A 167 4.37 -5.51 4.13
C ILE A 167 4.92 -6.92 4.33
N VAL A 168 6.22 -7.07 4.09
CA VAL A 168 6.93 -8.34 4.19
C VAL A 168 7.43 -8.50 5.63
N LYS A 169 7.12 -9.62 6.26
CA LYS A 169 7.60 -9.94 7.61
C LYS A 169 8.98 -10.58 7.52
N TYR A 170 9.77 -10.46 8.58
CA TYR A 170 11.11 -11.06 8.61
C TYR A 170 11.09 -12.57 8.32
N ARG A 171 10.12 -13.30 8.87
CA ARG A 171 9.95 -14.75 8.64
C ARG A 171 9.69 -15.12 7.17
N ASP A 172 9.12 -14.20 6.38
CA ASP A 172 8.80 -14.46 4.97
C ASP A 172 10.07 -14.46 4.09
N VAL A 173 11.17 -13.85 4.58
CA VAL A 173 12.43 -13.68 3.83
C VAL A 173 13.66 -14.19 4.54
N SER A 174 13.59 -14.52 5.84
CA SER A 174 14.74 -14.91 6.68
C SER A 174 15.54 -16.05 6.08
N ASP A 175 14.89 -17.12 5.61
CA ASP A 175 15.55 -18.26 5.00
C ASP A 175 16.33 -17.87 3.74
N ARG A 176 15.77 -16.96 2.94
CA ARG A 176 16.41 -16.49 1.71
C ARG A 176 17.56 -15.50 1.97
N LEU A 177 17.47 -14.71 3.04
CA LEU A 177 18.59 -13.83 3.44
C LEU A 177 19.88 -14.61 3.73
N HIS A 178 19.76 -15.83 4.27
CA HIS A 178 20.90 -16.68 4.62
C HIS A 178 21.37 -17.63 3.49
N VAL A 179 20.61 -17.70 2.38
CA VAL A 179 21.03 -18.47 1.20
C VAL A 179 21.88 -17.62 0.29
N TYR A 180 23.20 -17.73 0.40
CA TYR A 180 24.12 -16.93 -0.39
C TYR A 180 24.37 -17.48 -1.81
N LYS A 181 24.29 -18.80 -2.02
CA LYS A 181 24.47 -19.45 -3.34
C LYS A 181 23.11 -19.98 -3.84
N GLY A 182 22.82 -19.79 -5.12
CA GLY A 182 21.60 -20.32 -5.74
C GLY A 182 20.31 -19.65 -5.23
N ARG A 183 20.38 -18.40 -4.71
CA ARG A 183 19.24 -17.66 -4.20
C ARG A 183 18.19 -17.40 -5.28
N TYR A 184 18.60 -17.28 -6.54
CA TYR A 184 17.74 -17.02 -7.70
C TYR A 184 18.13 -17.93 -8.87
N ASN A 185 17.20 -18.12 -9.80
CA ASN A 185 17.41 -18.83 -11.05
C ASN A 185 16.78 -18.04 -12.22
N LEU A 186 17.09 -18.42 -13.46
CA LEU A 186 16.62 -17.73 -14.66
C LEU A 186 15.08 -17.68 -14.75
N LYS A 187 14.39 -18.76 -14.34
CA LYS A 187 12.92 -18.81 -14.35
C LYS A 187 12.34 -17.79 -13.37
N GLN A 188 12.91 -17.68 -12.17
CA GLN A 188 12.48 -16.72 -11.15
C GLN A 188 12.74 -15.27 -11.60
N ILE A 189 13.85 -15.02 -12.29
CA ILE A 189 14.14 -13.71 -12.88
C ILE A 189 13.10 -13.37 -13.97
N GLU A 190 12.81 -14.32 -14.87
CA GLU A 190 11.80 -14.14 -15.94
C GLU A 190 10.41 -13.84 -15.37
N GLU A 191 9.97 -14.60 -14.36
CA GLU A 191 8.72 -14.35 -13.64
C GLU A 191 8.73 -12.95 -12.99
N GLY A 192 9.84 -12.56 -12.38
CA GLY A 192 10.02 -11.25 -11.77
C GLY A 192 9.91 -10.12 -12.77
N MET A 193 10.58 -10.24 -13.92
CA MET A 193 10.50 -9.27 -15.02
C MET A 193 9.06 -9.15 -15.57
N THR A 194 8.38 -10.29 -15.72
CA THR A 194 6.99 -10.33 -16.17
C THR A 194 6.08 -9.58 -15.20
N LEU A 195 6.16 -9.87 -13.90
CA LEU A 195 5.37 -9.18 -12.88
C LEU A 195 5.69 -7.68 -12.82
N PHE A 196 6.97 -7.31 -12.92
CA PHE A 196 7.38 -5.92 -12.96
C PHE A 196 6.76 -5.17 -14.15
N THR A 197 6.81 -5.77 -15.35
CA THR A 197 6.24 -5.17 -16.57
C THR A 197 4.72 -4.99 -16.45
N PHE A 198 4.00 -6.00 -15.96
CA PHE A 198 2.55 -5.86 -15.72
C PHE A 198 2.23 -4.82 -14.66
N GLY A 199 3.03 -4.76 -13.59
CA GLY A 199 2.88 -3.74 -12.54
C GLY A 199 3.09 -2.32 -13.09
N LEU A 200 4.12 -2.12 -13.91
CA LEU A 200 4.39 -0.86 -14.58
C LEU A 200 3.27 -0.47 -15.54
N ALA A 201 2.78 -1.42 -16.36
CA ALA A 201 1.67 -1.19 -17.27
C ALA A 201 0.39 -0.79 -16.51
N LYS A 202 0.05 -1.46 -15.40
CA LYS A 202 -1.08 -1.07 -14.56
C LYS A 202 -0.96 0.35 -14.04
N LYS A 203 0.24 0.74 -13.56
CA LYS A 203 0.50 2.09 -13.05
C LYS A 203 0.37 3.12 -14.14
N VAL A 204 1.09 2.94 -15.24
CA VAL A 204 1.27 4.01 -16.24
C VAL A 204 0.10 4.07 -17.24
N LEU A 205 -0.39 2.91 -17.71
CA LEU A 205 -1.42 2.86 -18.75
C LEU A 205 -2.84 2.93 -18.20
N LEU A 206 -3.08 2.47 -16.96
CA LEU A 206 -4.41 2.47 -16.38
C LEU A 206 -4.54 3.51 -15.26
N ALA A 207 -3.72 3.42 -14.20
CA ALA A 207 -3.89 4.29 -13.05
C ALA A 207 -3.72 5.77 -13.41
N ASP A 208 -2.63 6.13 -14.09
CA ASP A 208 -2.35 7.53 -14.43
C ASP A 208 -3.38 8.10 -15.41
N ALA A 209 -3.80 7.29 -16.41
CA ALA A 209 -4.78 7.71 -17.39
C ALA A 209 -6.19 7.89 -16.79
N VAL A 210 -6.62 6.98 -15.89
CA VAL A 210 -7.90 7.12 -15.18
C VAL A 210 -7.82 8.21 -14.11
N GLY A 211 -6.63 8.42 -13.52
CA GLY A 211 -6.36 9.51 -12.59
C GLY A 211 -6.54 10.89 -13.21
N ALA A 212 -6.17 11.07 -14.48
CA ALA A 212 -6.43 12.30 -15.20
C ALA A 212 -7.95 12.61 -15.29
N LEU A 213 -8.78 11.58 -15.53
CA LEU A 213 -10.24 11.71 -15.51
C LEU A 213 -10.78 12.16 -14.15
N TRP A 214 -10.26 11.59 -13.05
CA TRP A 214 -10.59 12.03 -11.70
C TRP A 214 -10.24 13.51 -11.49
N THR A 215 -9.03 13.91 -11.87
CA THR A 215 -8.53 15.28 -11.71
C THR A 215 -9.38 16.27 -12.50
N ASP A 216 -9.75 15.93 -13.73
CA ASP A 216 -10.59 16.78 -14.58
C ASP A 216 -12.02 16.99 -14.01
N ILE A 217 -12.58 15.99 -13.35
CA ILE A 217 -13.96 16.04 -12.85
C ILE A 217 -14.04 16.63 -11.45
N ILE A 218 -13.20 16.22 -10.53
CA ILE A 218 -13.35 16.49 -9.09
C ILE A 218 -12.08 17.11 -8.50
N GLY A 219 -10.90 16.69 -8.96
CA GLY A 219 -9.62 17.05 -8.39
C GLY A 219 -9.33 18.54 -8.42
N VAL A 220 -8.33 18.94 -7.64
CA VAL A 220 -7.75 20.29 -7.71
C VAL A 220 -6.50 20.18 -8.58
N ALA A 221 -6.44 20.97 -9.62
CA ALA A 221 -5.29 21.01 -10.52
C ALA A 221 -4.57 22.36 -10.40
N ASP A 222 -3.25 22.32 -10.19
CA ASP A 222 -2.40 23.53 -10.22
C ASP A 222 -2.40 24.16 -11.62
N SER A 223 -2.57 23.31 -12.65
CA SER A 223 -2.74 23.72 -14.04
C SER A 223 -3.89 22.94 -14.65
N PRO A 224 -5.12 23.46 -14.61
CA PRO A 224 -6.28 22.74 -15.11
C PRO A 224 -6.16 22.47 -16.62
N SER A 225 -6.55 21.26 -17.04
CA SER A 225 -6.68 20.90 -18.44
C SER A 225 -7.83 21.64 -19.10
N VAL A 226 -7.90 21.61 -20.43
CA VAL A 226 -9.03 22.19 -21.19
C VAL A 226 -10.37 21.52 -20.83
N SER A 227 -10.34 20.26 -20.40
CA SER A 227 -11.52 19.49 -19.99
C SER A 227 -11.86 19.60 -18.50
N PHE A 228 -11.13 20.38 -17.73
CA PHE A 228 -11.34 20.54 -16.29
C PHE A 228 -12.71 21.14 -15.97
N VAL A 229 -13.45 20.46 -15.11
CA VAL A 229 -14.79 20.87 -14.65
C VAL A 229 -14.75 21.36 -13.20
N GLY A 230 -14.11 20.59 -12.35
CA GLY A 230 -14.10 20.78 -10.90
C GLY A 230 -15.41 20.38 -10.21
N LEU A 231 -15.31 20.05 -8.93
CA LEU A 231 -16.44 19.52 -8.14
C LEU A 231 -17.65 20.46 -8.13
N ALA A 232 -17.43 21.78 -8.06
CA ALA A 232 -18.51 22.77 -7.96
C ALA A 232 -19.44 22.77 -9.19
N ASN A 233 -18.91 22.55 -10.39
CA ASN A 233 -19.64 22.60 -11.66
C ASN A 233 -20.14 21.24 -12.13
N ALA A 234 -19.69 20.13 -11.51
CA ALA A 234 -20.06 18.77 -11.89
C ALA A 234 -21.51 18.45 -11.45
N SER A 235 -22.26 17.77 -12.31
CA SER A 235 -23.55 17.17 -11.96
C SER A 235 -23.37 15.91 -11.11
N THR A 236 -24.41 15.50 -10.36
CA THR A 236 -24.38 14.26 -9.57
C THR A 236 -23.88 13.04 -10.37
N PRO A 237 -24.38 12.74 -11.59
CA PRO A 237 -23.86 11.61 -12.36
C PRO A 237 -22.37 11.75 -12.74
N LEU A 238 -21.90 12.99 -12.96
CA LEU A 238 -20.49 13.24 -13.28
C LEU A 238 -19.60 13.05 -12.05
N VAL A 239 -20.06 13.46 -10.86
CA VAL A 239 -19.35 13.24 -9.60
C VAL A 239 -19.21 11.73 -9.31
N TRP A 240 -20.27 10.93 -9.53
CA TRP A 240 -20.16 9.47 -9.43
C TRP A 240 -19.13 8.89 -10.38
N LEU A 241 -19.11 9.36 -11.64
CA LEU A 241 -18.08 8.95 -12.61
C LEU A 241 -16.68 9.27 -12.12
N GLY A 242 -16.46 10.46 -11.54
CA GLY A 242 -15.19 10.87 -10.95
C GLY A 242 -14.77 9.96 -9.80
N VAL A 243 -15.66 9.65 -8.86
CA VAL A 243 -15.34 8.76 -7.72
C VAL A 243 -15.07 7.32 -8.18
N ILE A 244 -15.77 6.82 -9.21
CA ILE A 244 -15.48 5.54 -9.84
C ILE A 244 -14.09 5.57 -10.48
N ALA A 245 -13.74 6.65 -11.19
CA ALA A 245 -12.41 6.83 -11.76
C ALA A 245 -11.31 6.81 -10.67
N TYR A 246 -11.52 7.53 -9.57
CA TYR A 246 -10.61 7.48 -8.41
C TYR A 246 -10.47 6.08 -7.82
N SER A 247 -11.57 5.34 -7.70
CA SER A 247 -11.55 3.97 -7.18
C SER A 247 -10.71 3.03 -8.06
N LEU A 248 -10.81 3.17 -9.38
CA LEU A 248 -9.99 2.44 -10.34
C LEU A 248 -8.53 2.87 -10.28
N GLN A 249 -8.28 4.19 -10.24
CA GLN A 249 -6.94 4.76 -10.09
C GLN A 249 -6.24 4.19 -8.86
N LEU A 250 -6.88 4.26 -7.68
CA LEU A 250 -6.34 3.78 -6.43
C LEU A 250 -5.96 2.29 -6.48
N TYR A 251 -6.82 1.47 -7.09
CA TYR A 251 -6.55 0.04 -7.26
C TYR A 251 -5.37 -0.23 -8.18
N PHE A 252 -5.35 0.37 -9.37
CA PHE A 252 -4.27 0.10 -10.33
C PHE A 252 -2.95 0.72 -9.91
N ASP A 253 -2.96 1.89 -9.28
CA ASP A 253 -1.78 2.54 -8.74
C ASP A 253 -1.13 1.65 -7.68
N PHE A 254 -1.88 1.26 -6.66
CA PHE A 254 -1.33 0.49 -5.55
C PHE A 254 -1.06 -0.98 -5.91
N SER A 255 -1.95 -1.65 -6.65
CA SER A 255 -1.70 -3.02 -7.10
C SER A 255 -0.55 -3.09 -8.11
N GLY A 256 -0.40 -2.11 -8.98
CA GLY A 256 0.70 -1.99 -9.92
C GLY A 256 2.03 -1.80 -9.21
N TYR A 257 2.10 -0.88 -8.26
CA TYR A 257 3.29 -0.64 -7.46
C TYR A 257 3.69 -1.87 -6.63
N SER A 258 2.72 -2.51 -5.97
CA SER A 258 2.94 -3.75 -5.21
C SER A 258 3.44 -4.88 -6.12
N MET A 259 2.88 -5.01 -7.34
CA MET A 259 3.30 -6.03 -8.31
C MET A 259 4.72 -5.77 -8.83
N MET A 260 5.12 -4.50 -9.06
CA MET A 260 6.51 -4.14 -9.36
C MET A 260 7.44 -4.55 -8.22
N GLY A 261 7.06 -4.27 -6.96
CA GLY A 261 7.82 -4.67 -5.78
C GLY A 261 8.02 -6.19 -5.67
N ILE A 262 6.95 -6.97 -5.86
CA ILE A 262 7.01 -8.44 -5.88
C ILE A 262 7.90 -8.93 -7.02
N GLY A 263 7.77 -8.34 -8.21
CA GLY A 263 8.60 -8.67 -9.37
C GLY A 263 10.09 -8.45 -9.11
N MET A 264 10.45 -7.30 -8.53
CA MET A 264 11.84 -7.01 -8.15
C MET A 264 12.34 -7.93 -7.04
N GLY A 265 11.50 -8.25 -6.04
CA GLY A 265 11.81 -9.26 -5.03
C GLY A 265 12.20 -10.60 -5.67
N LYS A 266 11.37 -11.08 -6.62
CA LYS A 266 11.68 -12.32 -7.37
C LYS A 266 12.98 -12.24 -8.14
N MET A 267 13.27 -11.14 -8.85
CA MET A 267 14.56 -10.96 -9.52
C MET A 267 15.75 -11.03 -8.56
N LEU A 268 15.58 -10.57 -7.32
CA LEU A 268 16.61 -10.64 -6.26
C LEU A 268 16.62 -11.99 -5.52
N GLY A 269 15.70 -12.90 -5.83
CA GLY A 269 15.60 -14.23 -5.23
C GLY A 269 14.76 -14.32 -3.97
N PHE A 270 13.88 -13.35 -3.73
CA PHE A 270 12.93 -13.34 -2.64
C PHE A 270 11.51 -13.56 -3.15
N ASP A 271 10.70 -14.28 -2.39
CA ASP A 271 9.28 -14.50 -2.67
C ASP A 271 8.43 -13.64 -1.73
N PHE A 272 8.04 -12.46 -2.19
CA PHE A 272 7.17 -11.57 -1.42
C PHE A 272 5.72 -12.01 -1.49
N PRO A 273 4.95 -11.82 -0.40
CA PRO A 273 3.54 -12.18 -0.37
C PRO A 273 2.71 -11.32 -1.33
N GLN A 274 1.67 -11.94 -1.89
CA GLN A 274 0.68 -11.25 -2.71
C GLN A 274 -0.10 -10.23 -1.87
N ASN A 275 -0.36 -9.05 -2.46
CA ASN A 275 -1.02 -7.96 -1.76
C ASN A 275 -2.44 -7.66 -2.26
N PHE A 276 -2.78 -8.06 -3.50
CA PHE A 276 -4.09 -7.87 -4.13
C PHE A 276 -4.53 -9.12 -4.89
N ASN A 277 -5.84 -9.45 -4.81
CA ASN A 277 -6.44 -10.55 -5.54
C ASN A 277 -7.83 -10.16 -6.07
N TYR A 278 -7.89 -9.31 -7.11
CA TYR A 278 -9.13 -8.86 -7.76
C TYR A 278 -10.21 -8.41 -6.75
N PRO A 279 -9.95 -7.38 -5.93
CA PRO A 279 -10.84 -7.02 -4.81
C PRO A 279 -12.22 -6.55 -5.27
N TYR A 280 -12.35 -5.97 -6.46
CA TYR A 280 -13.62 -5.42 -6.96
C TYR A 280 -14.64 -6.46 -7.45
N ILE A 281 -14.24 -7.76 -7.52
CA ILE A 281 -15.20 -8.84 -7.75
C ILE A 281 -15.77 -9.45 -6.46
N SER A 282 -15.50 -8.85 -5.31
CA SER A 282 -15.96 -9.38 -4.01
C SER A 282 -17.48 -9.29 -3.87
N ALA A 283 -18.07 -10.28 -3.20
CA ALA A 283 -19.50 -10.36 -2.92
C ALA A 283 -19.85 -9.92 -1.47
N SER A 284 -18.88 -9.41 -0.72
CA SER A 284 -19.06 -8.83 0.61
C SER A 284 -17.87 -7.94 0.99
N ILE A 285 -18.05 -7.02 1.93
CA ILE A 285 -16.97 -6.21 2.48
C ILE A 285 -15.94 -7.10 3.20
N THR A 286 -16.40 -8.16 3.88
CA THR A 286 -15.53 -9.16 4.48
C THR A 286 -14.61 -9.83 3.44
N GLU A 287 -15.13 -10.16 2.25
CA GLU A 287 -14.35 -10.73 1.16
C GLU A 287 -13.43 -9.68 0.54
N PHE A 288 -13.91 -8.45 0.37
CA PHE A 288 -13.12 -7.34 -0.16
C PHE A 288 -11.81 -7.16 0.62
N TRP A 289 -11.83 -7.11 1.95
CA TRP A 289 -10.65 -6.97 2.78
C TRP A 289 -9.72 -8.20 2.79
N ARG A 290 -10.20 -9.36 2.38
CA ARG A 290 -9.36 -10.54 2.14
C ARG A 290 -8.61 -10.49 0.81
N ARG A 291 -9.02 -9.58 -0.09
CA ARG A 291 -8.48 -9.42 -1.44
C ARG A 291 -7.74 -8.09 -1.64
N TRP A 292 -8.03 -7.10 -0.80
CA TRP A 292 -7.42 -5.77 -0.80
C TRP A 292 -6.36 -5.67 0.28
N HIS A 293 -5.15 -5.20 -0.08
CA HIS A 293 -4.03 -4.95 0.84
C HIS A 293 -3.83 -6.09 1.86
N MET A 294 -3.73 -7.32 1.32
CA MET A 294 -3.75 -8.57 2.08
C MET A 294 -2.64 -8.62 3.14
N THR A 295 -1.49 -8.02 2.85
CA THR A 295 -0.35 -8.00 3.77
C THR A 295 -0.60 -7.10 4.99
N LEU A 296 -1.27 -5.95 4.83
CA LEU A 296 -1.70 -5.08 5.93
C LEU A 296 -2.76 -5.79 6.81
N SER A 297 -3.78 -6.35 6.17
CA SER A 297 -4.83 -7.10 6.87
C SER A 297 -4.25 -8.30 7.63
N GLY A 298 -3.26 -9.00 7.04
CA GLY A 298 -2.51 -10.07 7.66
C GLY A 298 -1.70 -9.60 8.87
N TRP A 299 -1.06 -8.43 8.76
CA TRP A 299 -0.29 -7.83 9.85
C TRP A 299 -1.20 -7.49 11.05
N PHE A 300 -2.29 -6.74 10.84
CA PHE A 300 -3.24 -6.40 11.90
C PHE A 300 -3.89 -7.65 12.52
N ARG A 301 -4.19 -8.67 11.71
CA ARG A 301 -4.73 -9.93 12.21
C ARG A 301 -3.76 -10.60 13.19
N GLU A 302 -2.48 -10.70 12.87
CA GLU A 302 -1.51 -11.46 13.66
C GLU A 302 -0.98 -10.69 14.86
N TYR A 303 -0.78 -9.39 14.73
CA TYR A 303 -0.15 -8.59 15.78
C TYR A 303 -1.15 -7.80 16.64
N VAL A 304 -2.41 -7.66 16.21
CA VAL A 304 -3.45 -6.95 16.96
C VAL A 304 -4.64 -7.85 17.26
N TYR A 305 -5.32 -8.38 16.23
CA TYR A 305 -6.58 -9.09 16.40
C TYR A 305 -6.45 -10.38 17.21
N ILE A 306 -5.47 -11.24 16.88
CA ILE A 306 -5.23 -12.50 17.58
C ILE A 306 -4.79 -12.27 19.03
N PRO A 307 -3.85 -11.37 19.38
CA PRO A 307 -3.50 -11.05 20.76
C PRO A 307 -4.66 -10.52 21.60
N LEU A 308 -5.59 -9.78 21.02
CA LEU A 308 -6.80 -9.30 21.69
C LEU A 308 -7.82 -10.42 21.97
N GLY A 309 -7.54 -11.67 21.55
CA GLY A 309 -8.37 -12.85 21.77
C GLY A 309 -9.02 -13.43 20.50
N GLY A 310 -8.88 -12.77 19.36
CA GLY A 310 -9.37 -13.25 18.06
C GLY A 310 -10.87 -13.62 18.11
N ASN A 311 -11.20 -14.80 17.57
CA ASN A 311 -12.58 -15.33 17.53
C ASN A 311 -12.95 -16.19 18.76
N ARG A 312 -12.02 -16.40 19.71
CA ARG A 312 -12.17 -17.43 20.75
C ARG A 312 -12.99 -16.98 21.96
N LYS A 313 -13.23 -15.68 22.15
CA LYS A 313 -13.86 -15.09 23.35
C LYS A 313 -15.30 -14.57 23.12
N GLY A 314 -16.02 -15.18 22.17
CA GLY A 314 -17.41 -14.84 21.87
C GLY A 314 -17.61 -13.58 21.01
N LEU A 315 -18.87 -13.36 20.60
CA LEU A 315 -19.23 -12.33 19.61
C LEU A 315 -18.92 -10.89 20.06
N ARG A 316 -19.23 -10.56 21.33
CA ARG A 316 -18.96 -9.20 21.87
C ARG A 316 -17.48 -8.84 21.78
N ARG A 317 -16.59 -9.79 22.13
CA ARG A 317 -15.14 -9.58 22.05
C ARG A 317 -14.67 -9.47 20.59
N GLN A 318 -15.27 -10.24 19.68
CA GLN A 318 -14.98 -10.14 18.26
C GLN A 318 -15.33 -8.75 17.69
N ILE A 319 -16.52 -8.22 18.04
CA ILE A 319 -16.93 -6.87 17.63
C ILE A 319 -15.94 -5.83 18.17
N PHE A 320 -15.59 -5.90 19.46
CA PHE A 320 -14.58 -5.02 20.04
C PHE A 320 -13.22 -5.11 19.31
N ASN A 321 -12.76 -6.32 18.98
CA ASN A 321 -11.52 -6.51 18.25
C ASN A 321 -11.59 -5.90 16.85
N HIS A 322 -12.75 -5.95 16.17
CA HIS A 322 -12.95 -5.30 14.88
C HIS A 322 -12.94 -3.77 15.01
N VAL A 323 -13.58 -3.18 16.02
CA VAL A 323 -13.48 -1.72 16.28
C VAL A 323 -12.01 -1.31 16.38
N VAL A 324 -11.23 -2.01 17.20
CA VAL A 324 -9.82 -1.67 17.41
C VAL A 324 -9.02 -1.78 16.10
N VAL A 325 -9.19 -2.86 15.35
CA VAL A 325 -8.45 -3.08 14.10
C VAL A 325 -8.81 -2.03 13.05
N GLU A 326 -10.10 -1.77 12.83
CA GLU A 326 -10.52 -0.83 11.80
C GLU A 326 -10.15 0.63 12.14
N LEU A 327 -10.26 1.01 13.42
CA LEU A 327 -9.77 2.32 13.88
C LEU A 327 -8.26 2.47 13.69
N LEU A 328 -7.47 1.46 14.10
CA LEU A 328 -6.02 1.48 13.92
C LEU A 328 -5.64 1.48 12.43
N THR A 329 -6.40 0.77 11.59
CA THR A 329 -6.20 0.79 10.13
C THR A 329 -6.47 2.17 9.56
N GLY A 330 -7.58 2.81 9.96
CA GLY A 330 -7.89 4.19 9.55
C GLY A 330 -6.79 5.16 9.99
N ILE A 331 -6.42 5.16 11.26
CA ILE A 331 -5.34 6.00 11.81
C ILE A 331 -4.02 5.74 11.06
N TRP A 332 -3.70 4.48 10.75
CA TRP A 332 -2.48 4.13 10.04
C TRP A 332 -2.40 4.75 8.64
N HIS A 333 -3.52 4.89 7.94
CA HIS A 333 -3.56 5.52 6.62
C HIS A 333 -3.18 7.00 6.68
N GLY A 334 -3.69 7.78 7.64
CA GLY A 334 -3.38 9.20 7.69
C GLY A 334 -3.78 9.87 9.00
N ALA A 335 -3.12 10.99 9.29
CA ALA A 335 -3.38 11.82 10.45
C ALA A 335 -4.48 12.86 10.14
N ASN A 336 -5.68 12.39 9.81
CA ASN A 336 -6.83 13.23 9.51
C ASN A 336 -8.13 12.53 9.94
N TRP A 337 -9.16 13.32 10.25
CA TRP A 337 -10.45 12.82 10.71
C TRP A 337 -11.20 11.97 9.68
N ASN A 338 -11.04 12.24 8.38
CA ASN A 338 -11.64 11.44 7.32
C ASN A 338 -11.20 9.96 7.37
N PHE A 339 -9.94 9.69 7.70
CA PHE A 339 -9.44 8.30 7.84
C PHE A 339 -10.01 7.59 9.07
N ILE A 340 -10.23 8.33 10.17
CA ILE A 340 -10.89 7.78 11.36
C ILE A 340 -12.35 7.44 11.03
N CYS A 341 -13.07 8.35 10.37
CA CYS A 341 -14.44 8.12 9.90
C CYS A 341 -14.50 6.94 8.92
N TRP A 342 -13.54 6.83 8.01
CA TRP A 342 -13.40 5.72 7.07
C TRP A 342 -13.20 4.38 7.79
N GLY A 343 -12.36 4.31 8.80
CA GLY A 343 -12.18 3.12 9.64
C GLY A 343 -13.48 2.74 10.37
N LEU A 344 -14.18 3.71 10.96
CA LEU A 344 -15.48 3.49 11.60
C LEU A 344 -16.55 3.01 10.61
N TYR A 345 -16.58 3.56 9.41
CA TYR A 345 -17.46 3.14 8.33
C TYR A 345 -17.30 1.64 8.02
N TYR A 346 -16.06 1.19 7.80
CA TYR A 346 -15.81 -0.23 7.55
C TYR A 346 -16.06 -1.11 8.76
N PHE A 347 -15.77 -0.62 9.96
CA PHE A 347 -16.18 -1.33 11.19
C PHE A 347 -17.69 -1.58 11.22
N VAL A 348 -18.51 -0.56 10.96
CA VAL A 348 -19.99 -0.70 10.95
C VAL A 348 -20.41 -1.73 9.91
N LEU A 349 -19.90 -1.64 8.69
CA LEU A 349 -20.24 -2.58 7.61
C LEU A 349 -19.85 -4.02 7.96
N LEU A 350 -18.65 -4.24 8.46
CA LEU A 350 -18.18 -5.59 8.88
C LEU A 350 -18.99 -6.14 10.04
N ALA A 351 -19.38 -5.29 11.00
CA ALA A 351 -20.25 -5.69 12.11
C ALA A 351 -21.64 -6.09 11.61
N LEU A 352 -22.26 -5.29 10.72
CA LEU A 352 -23.55 -5.59 10.10
C LEU A 352 -23.51 -6.89 9.28
N GLU A 353 -22.48 -7.07 8.46
CA GLU A 353 -22.30 -8.33 7.72
C GLU A 353 -22.21 -9.53 8.66
N LYS A 354 -21.42 -9.43 9.72
CA LYS A 354 -21.20 -10.51 10.64
C LYS A 354 -22.44 -10.85 11.47
N LEU A 355 -23.20 -9.83 11.88
CA LEU A 355 -24.38 -10.01 12.71
C LEU A 355 -25.54 -10.66 11.97
N PHE A 356 -25.81 -10.23 10.74
CA PHE A 356 -27.00 -10.68 10.02
C PHE A 356 -26.90 -10.71 8.49
N LEU A 357 -26.07 -9.89 7.81
CA LEU A 357 -26.09 -9.79 6.35
C LEU A 357 -25.40 -10.93 5.61
N LEU A 358 -24.31 -11.51 6.14
CA LEU A 358 -23.54 -12.56 5.47
C LEU A 358 -24.36 -13.75 4.95
N PRO A 359 -25.36 -14.29 5.69
CA PRO A 359 -26.18 -15.39 5.19
C PRO A 359 -27.01 -15.02 3.95
N TYR A 360 -27.46 -13.74 3.86
CA TYR A 360 -28.23 -13.23 2.73
C TYR A 360 -27.31 -12.95 1.52
N LEU A 361 -26.14 -12.36 1.75
CA LEU A 361 -25.15 -12.09 0.70
C LEU A 361 -24.73 -13.41 0.01
N LYS A 362 -24.54 -14.49 0.76
CA LYS A 362 -24.16 -15.81 0.21
C LYS A 362 -25.22 -16.46 -0.68
N LYS A 363 -26.48 -16.07 -0.57
CA LYS A 363 -27.59 -16.60 -1.38
C LYS A 363 -27.76 -15.86 -2.71
N GLY A 364 -27.23 -14.63 -2.81
CA GLY A 364 -27.34 -13.81 -4.01
C GLY A 364 -26.27 -14.13 -5.06
N ARG A 365 -26.56 -13.89 -6.34
CA ARG A 365 -25.58 -14.04 -7.43
C ARG A 365 -25.03 -12.69 -7.90
N VAL A 366 -25.88 -11.69 -8.09
CA VAL A 366 -25.50 -10.37 -8.65
C VAL A 366 -25.54 -9.27 -7.60
N TRP A 367 -26.61 -9.17 -6.83
CA TRP A 367 -26.79 -8.08 -5.87
C TRP A 367 -25.70 -7.97 -4.80
N PRO A 368 -25.05 -9.06 -4.31
CA PRO A 368 -23.94 -8.93 -3.36
C PRO A 368 -22.75 -8.17 -3.94
N HIS A 369 -22.45 -8.36 -5.23
CA HIS A 369 -21.38 -7.62 -5.90
C HIS A 369 -21.75 -6.14 -6.05
N LEU A 370 -23.00 -5.82 -6.39
CA LEU A 370 -23.48 -4.43 -6.48
C LEU A 370 -23.44 -3.74 -5.11
N TYR A 371 -23.91 -4.44 -4.05
CA TYR A 371 -23.81 -3.99 -2.66
C TYR A 371 -22.37 -3.67 -2.28
N THR A 372 -21.45 -4.61 -2.53
CA THR A 372 -20.06 -4.45 -2.17
C THR A 372 -19.40 -3.32 -2.95
N LEU A 373 -19.56 -3.28 -4.27
CA LEU A 373 -18.99 -2.24 -5.11
C LEU A 373 -19.50 -0.84 -4.73
N PHE A 374 -20.81 -0.69 -4.52
CA PHE A 374 -21.38 0.59 -4.11
C PHE A 374 -20.77 1.10 -2.81
N LEU A 375 -20.71 0.25 -1.78
CA LEU A 375 -20.16 0.62 -0.47
C LEU A 375 -18.64 0.86 -0.54
N VAL A 376 -17.91 0.10 -1.35
CA VAL A 376 -16.47 0.33 -1.53
C VAL A 376 -16.23 1.67 -2.24
N VAL A 377 -16.99 2.02 -3.27
CA VAL A 377 -16.86 3.32 -3.96
C VAL A 377 -17.18 4.48 -3.02
N VAL A 378 -18.24 4.35 -2.19
CA VAL A 378 -18.54 5.35 -1.13
C VAL A 378 -17.39 5.42 -0.12
N GLY A 379 -16.84 4.29 0.29
CA GLY A 379 -15.65 4.23 1.17
C GLY A 379 -14.44 4.97 0.56
N TRP A 380 -14.21 4.85 -0.74
CA TRP A 380 -13.14 5.58 -1.42
C TRP A 380 -13.43 7.08 -1.54
N ALA A 381 -14.69 7.49 -1.68
CA ALA A 381 -15.07 8.91 -1.59
C ALA A 381 -14.73 9.50 -0.21
N MET A 382 -14.88 8.72 0.88
CA MET A 382 -14.46 9.13 2.23
C MET A 382 -12.92 9.22 2.34
N PHE A 383 -12.21 8.36 1.64
CA PHE A 383 -10.75 8.27 1.69
C PHE A 383 -10.06 9.46 1.03
N VAL A 384 -10.66 10.06 -0.01
CA VAL A 384 -10.11 11.25 -0.70
C VAL A 384 -9.83 12.40 0.28
N GLY A 385 -10.76 12.73 1.15
CA GLY A 385 -10.64 13.72 2.21
C GLY A 385 -10.21 15.13 1.75
N ASN A 386 -9.98 16.02 2.71
CA ASN A 386 -9.52 17.39 2.46
C ASN A 386 -8.04 17.47 2.01
N ASP A 387 -7.26 16.41 2.18
CA ASP A 387 -5.83 16.40 1.82
C ASP A 387 -5.58 16.54 0.31
N ALA A 388 -6.58 16.15 -0.51
CA ALA A 388 -6.55 16.34 -1.96
C ALA A 388 -7.10 17.71 -2.41
N GLY A 389 -7.35 18.65 -1.49
CA GLY A 389 -7.99 19.93 -1.79
C GLY A 389 -9.46 19.82 -2.17
N VAL A 390 -10.08 18.64 -2.00
CA VAL A 390 -11.48 18.38 -2.28
C VAL A 390 -12.31 18.70 -1.05
N GLU A 391 -13.28 19.58 -1.18
CA GLU A 391 -14.21 19.91 -0.09
C GLU A 391 -15.12 18.72 0.21
N PHE A 392 -14.87 18.04 1.33
CA PHE A 392 -15.53 16.79 1.73
C PHE A 392 -17.05 16.94 1.82
N GLY A 393 -17.55 18.03 2.43
CA GLY A 393 -18.99 18.29 2.55
C GLY A 393 -19.67 18.43 1.20
N LEU A 394 -19.08 19.20 0.29
CA LEU A 394 -19.59 19.39 -1.06
C LEU A 394 -19.56 18.10 -1.88
N LEU A 395 -18.51 17.27 -1.74
CA LEU A 395 -18.41 15.98 -2.41
C LEU A 395 -19.61 15.07 -2.03
N PHE A 396 -19.86 14.92 -0.73
CA PHE A 396 -20.96 14.08 -0.24
C PHE A 396 -22.33 14.68 -0.56
N GLN A 397 -22.48 15.98 -0.47
CA GLN A 397 -23.71 16.66 -0.91
C GLN A 397 -24.01 16.32 -2.38
N LYS A 398 -23.04 16.48 -3.27
CA LYS A 398 -23.22 16.22 -4.71
C LYS A 398 -23.36 14.74 -5.07
N LEU A 399 -22.81 13.82 -4.26
CA LEU A 399 -23.03 12.39 -4.46
C LEU A 399 -24.48 11.97 -4.15
N PHE A 400 -25.11 12.53 -3.11
CA PHE A 400 -26.37 12.03 -2.59
C PHE A 400 -27.55 12.98 -2.79
N ILE A 401 -27.31 14.26 -3.07
CA ILE A 401 -28.34 15.24 -3.38
C ILE A 401 -28.27 15.56 -4.88
N PRO A 402 -29.32 15.25 -5.66
CA PRO A 402 -29.35 15.52 -7.10
C PRO A 402 -29.02 16.98 -7.42
N SER A 403 -27.98 17.18 -8.20
CA SER A 403 -27.54 18.51 -8.65
C SER A 403 -27.30 18.53 -10.14
N GLY A 404 -27.71 19.66 -10.79
CA GLY A 404 -27.37 19.94 -12.17
C GLY A 404 -25.91 20.33 -12.34
N GLY A 405 -25.50 20.54 -13.57
CA GLY A 405 -24.14 20.90 -13.95
C GLY A 405 -23.66 20.18 -15.21
N VAL A 406 -22.37 20.12 -15.42
CA VAL A 406 -21.77 19.41 -16.56
C VAL A 406 -22.09 17.92 -16.49
N MET A 407 -22.59 17.38 -17.60
CA MET A 407 -23.03 15.98 -17.72
C MET A 407 -21.91 15.05 -18.13
N PRO A 408 -21.98 13.75 -17.80
CA PRO A 408 -20.89 12.79 -18.02
C PRO A 408 -20.67 12.38 -19.49
N LEU A 409 -21.56 12.71 -20.42
CA LEU A 409 -21.54 12.18 -21.79
C LEU A 409 -20.22 12.45 -22.53
N TYR A 410 -19.68 13.66 -22.40
CA TYR A 410 -18.40 14.02 -22.98
C TYR A 410 -17.26 13.12 -22.47
N PHE A 411 -17.20 12.91 -21.17
CA PHE A 411 -16.17 12.08 -20.53
C PHE A 411 -16.35 10.60 -20.86
N LEU A 412 -17.60 10.10 -20.88
CA LEU A 412 -17.89 8.72 -21.28
C LEU A 412 -17.49 8.45 -22.74
N ARG A 413 -17.68 9.42 -23.63
CA ARG A 413 -17.23 9.29 -25.03
C ARG A 413 -15.70 9.20 -25.13
N ASN A 414 -14.99 10.03 -24.40
CA ASN A 414 -13.53 10.14 -24.50
C ASN A 414 -12.81 9.02 -23.72
N TYR A 415 -13.31 8.65 -22.55
CA TYR A 415 -12.67 7.68 -21.65
C TYR A 415 -13.37 6.31 -21.62
N GLY A 416 -14.46 6.12 -22.37
CA GLY A 416 -15.27 4.90 -22.29
C GLY A 416 -14.51 3.62 -22.57
N VAL A 417 -13.62 3.62 -23.56
CA VAL A 417 -12.75 2.47 -23.87
C VAL A 417 -11.77 2.20 -22.72
N LEU A 418 -11.13 3.23 -22.18
CA LEU A 418 -10.22 3.11 -21.04
C LEU A 418 -10.94 2.57 -19.80
N LEU A 419 -12.14 3.07 -19.50
CA LEU A 419 -12.96 2.60 -18.38
C LEU A 419 -13.38 1.15 -18.57
N ALA A 420 -13.81 0.74 -19.78
CA ALA A 420 -14.16 -0.65 -20.10
C ALA A 420 -12.94 -1.59 -19.92
N VAL A 421 -11.78 -1.21 -20.45
CA VAL A 421 -10.53 -1.98 -20.26
C VAL A 421 -10.17 -2.05 -18.78
N SER A 422 -10.28 -0.95 -18.04
CA SER A 422 -10.00 -0.91 -16.60
C SER A 422 -10.93 -1.85 -15.82
N VAL A 423 -12.22 -1.86 -16.11
CA VAL A 423 -13.19 -2.81 -15.50
C VAL A 423 -12.82 -4.26 -15.80
N LEU A 424 -12.46 -4.58 -17.06
CA LEU A 424 -12.00 -5.92 -17.43
C LEU A 424 -10.72 -6.31 -16.67
N CYS A 425 -9.78 -5.39 -16.50
CA CYS A 425 -8.54 -5.61 -15.73
C CYS A 425 -8.78 -5.75 -14.21
N CYS A 426 -9.97 -5.41 -13.70
CA CYS A 426 -10.38 -5.72 -12.33
C CYS A 426 -10.84 -7.18 -12.15
N THR A 427 -10.86 -8.00 -13.20
CA THR A 427 -11.33 -9.38 -13.20
C THR A 427 -10.23 -10.38 -13.58
N PRO A 428 -10.37 -11.68 -13.24
CA PRO A 428 -9.41 -12.72 -13.64
C PRO A 428 -9.35 -13.01 -15.15
N LEU A 429 -10.14 -12.33 -15.98
CA LEU A 429 -10.14 -12.52 -17.44
C LEU A 429 -8.76 -12.20 -18.04
N ILE A 430 -8.06 -11.22 -17.48
CA ILE A 430 -6.72 -10.84 -17.92
C ILE A 430 -5.69 -11.96 -17.67
N GLU A 431 -5.82 -12.72 -16.58
CA GLU A 431 -4.95 -13.88 -16.32
C GLU A 431 -5.20 -14.98 -17.36
N LYS A 432 -6.47 -15.26 -17.68
CA LYS A 432 -6.81 -16.26 -18.71
C LYS A 432 -6.27 -15.86 -20.08
N LEU A 433 -6.31 -14.57 -20.41
CA LEU A 433 -5.70 -14.05 -21.64
C LEU A 433 -4.18 -14.21 -21.61
N TRP A 434 -3.55 -13.88 -20.48
CA TRP A 434 -2.11 -14.07 -20.31
C TRP A 434 -1.71 -15.54 -20.40
N ASP A 435 -2.46 -16.46 -19.79
CA ASP A 435 -2.21 -17.91 -19.88
C ASP A 435 -2.27 -18.40 -21.32
N LEU A 436 -3.17 -17.83 -22.13
CA LEU A 436 -3.25 -18.14 -23.56
C LEU A 436 -2.03 -17.62 -24.33
N LEU A 437 -1.66 -16.34 -24.12
CA LEU A 437 -0.54 -15.69 -24.81
C LEU A 437 0.82 -16.26 -24.39
N SER A 438 0.94 -16.70 -23.14
CA SER A 438 2.20 -17.23 -22.58
C SER A 438 2.48 -18.71 -22.91
N ARG A 439 1.55 -19.40 -23.59
CA ARG A 439 1.75 -20.79 -24.01
C ARG A 439 2.93 -20.96 -24.96
N HIS A 440 3.18 -19.97 -25.82
CA HIS A 440 4.31 -19.97 -26.73
C HIS A 440 5.34 -18.91 -26.31
N ALA A 441 6.61 -19.30 -26.27
CA ALA A 441 7.70 -18.42 -25.83
C ALA A 441 7.77 -17.12 -26.65
N VAL A 442 7.52 -17.18 -27.95
CA VAL A 442 7.56 -16.02 -28.84
C VAL A 442 6.44 -15.01 -28.50
N THR A 443 5.18 -15.48 -28.38
CA THR A 443 4.05 -14.61 -28.05
C THR A 443 4.20 -14.02 -26.67
N LYS A 444 4.69 -14.80 -25.70
CA LYS A 444 5.04 -14.33 -24.36
C LYS A 444 6.06 -13.18 -24.41
N ALA A 445 7.17 -13.40 -25.10
CA ALA A 445 8.25 -12.40 -25.22
C ALA A 445 7.76 -11.12 -25.93
N LEU A 446 7.03 -11.25 -27.03
CA LEU A 446 6.48 -10.12 -27.78
C LEU A 446 5.48 -9.32 -26.93
N THR A 447 4.61 -9.99 -26.16
CA THR A 447 3.65 -9.32 -25.28
C THR A 447 4.36 -8.52 -24.19
N ILE A 448 5.36 -9.12 -23.51
CA ILE A 448 6.15 -8.43 -22.48
C ILE A 448 6.88 -7.24 -23.09
N LEU A 449 7.54 -7.43 -24.24
CA LEU A 449 8.28 -6.35 -24.93
C LEU A 449 7.34 -5.21 -25.35
N ALA A 450 6.18 -5.52 -25.92
CA ALA A 450 5.19 -4.52 -26.33
C ALA A 450 4.68 -3.73 -25.12
N LEU A 451 4.27 -4.41 -24.04
CA LEU A 451 3.80 -3.76 -22.82
C LEU A 451 4.90 -2.87 -22.21
N LEU A 452 6.13 -3.36 -22.15
CA LEU A 452 7.25 -2.59 -21.61
C LEU A 452 7.53 -1.36 -22.47
N THR A 453 7.58 -1.51 -23.81
CA THR A 453 7.85 -0.41 -24.72
C THR A 453 6.75 0.66 -24.66
N ILE A 454 5.48 0.26 -24.67
CA ILE A 454 4.36 1.20 -24.55
C ILE A 454 4.41 1.91 -23.21
N SER A 455 4.62 1.17 -22.11
CA SER A 455 4.73 1.75 -20.76
C SER A 455 5.89 2.74 -20.68
N MET A 456 7.04 2.42 -21.24
CA MET A 456 8.20 3.32 -21.31
C MET A 456 7.90 4.58 -22.12
N ALA A 457 7.21 4.47 -23.25
CA ALA A 457 6.81 5.63 -24.06
C ALA A 457 5.91 6.58 -23.24
N TYR A 458 4.96 6.04 -22.48
CA TYR A 458 4.13 6.86 -21.58
C TYR A 458 4.94 7.49 -20.45
N VAL A 459 5.86 6.76 -19.81
CA VAL A 459 6.77 7.32 -18.78
C VAL A 459 7.59 8.48 -19.29
N VAL A 460 8.08 8.40 -20.55
CA VAL A 460 8.86 9.49 -21.18
C VAL A 460 7.96 10.69 -21.48
N GLY A 461 6.73 10.45 -21.91
CA GLY A 461 5.77 11.51 -22.27
C GLY A 461 5.04 12.14 -21.07
N SER A 462 5.03 11.50 -19.92
CA SER A 462 4.32 11.99 -18.74
C SER A 462 5.23 12.93 -17.91
N THR A 463 4.70 14.09 -17.56
CA THR A 463 5.25 14.88 -16.46
C THR A 463 4.90 14.20 -15.15
N ASN A 464 5.91 13.85 -14.38
CA ASN A 464 5.92 13.24 -13.04
C ASN A 464 4.53 12.91 -12.44
N SER A 465 4.11 11.63 -12.51
CA SER A 465 2.93 11.15 -11.80
C SER A 465 3.37 10.51 -10.47
N PRO A 466 3.24 11.22 -9.34
CA PRO A 466 3.58 10.65 -8.04
C PRO A 466 2.67 9.45 -7.74
N PHE A 467 3.17 8.52 -6.97
CA PHE A 467 2.37 7.44 -6.43
C PHE A 467 1.38 8.02 -5.41
N LEU A 468 0.08 7.75 -5.60
CA LEU A 468 -0.98 8.31 -4.75
C LEU A 468 -0.73 8.09 -3.24
N TYR A 469 -0.16 6.95 -2.89
CA TYR A 469 0.11 6.56 -1.51
C TYR A 469 1.18 7.42 -0.81
N PHE A 470 1.92 8.26 -1.53
CA PHE A 470 2.84 9.21 -0.91
C PHE A 470 2.13 10.41 -0.27
N ASN A 471 0.87 10.58 -0.59
CA ASN A 471 0.05 11.68 -0.07
C ASN A 471 -0.68 11.30 1.24
N PHE A 472 -0.49 10.07 1.75
CA PHE A 472 -1.18 9.56 2.94
C PHE A 472 -0.26 9.21 4.09
#